data_df0a828bdf1a78ca3aae1c716de452da
#
_entry.id   df0a828bdf1a78ca3aae1c716de452da
#
_cell.length_a   1.000
_cell.length_b   1.000
_cell.length_c   1.000
_cell.angle_alpha   90.00
_cell.angle_beta   90.00
_cell.angle_gamma   90.00
#
_symmetry.space_group_name_H-M   'P 1'
#
loop_
_entity.id
_entity.type
_entity.pdbx_description
1 polymer ?
#
loop_
_entity_poly.entity_id
_entity_poly.type
_entity_poly.pdbx_seq_one_letter_code
_entity_poly.pdbx_strand_id
1 'polypeptide(L)'
;MRYLLPAILLLGTQIASAQSILKDKDDKELSVLLNEVVITGTGTEHYLKDAPVQTEVITSKALEQYQARSIDDLLSGLSSSLTFHDGDMGSHIQLNGLNNDYILIMINGKRMNGDVGGQNDLNQLNPANIERIEIVKGAASSLYGSDAIAGVINIITKRNREKMELTNTSRIGEYGDIRQSTSFGFNYGKIKSVTGINFRHTDGWRNTDLQWDQNQLKSGSTMLTVNRSSNYTLSENIEWQVNRKLDLTAEGTYYERWVMRTHGPWKYQANDFYYRNYTFAVGVNIN
;
A
#
# COMPACT_ATOMS: atom_id res chain seq x y z
N MET A 1 -37.20 -29.85 -37.01
CA MET A 1 -36.64 -28.52 -37.32
C MET A 1 -37.51 -27.31 -36.92
N ARG A 2 -38.74 -27.48 -36.52
CA ARG A 2 -39.70 -26.37 -36.23
C ARG A 2 -39.57 -25.78 -34.80
N TYR A 3 -38.84 -26.40 -33.90
CA TYR A 3 -38.70 -26.00 -32.50
C TYR A 3 -37.30 -25.45 -32.15
N LEU A 4 -36.37 -25.44 -33.09
CA LEU A 4 -35.00 -24.89 -32.87
C LEU A 4 -34.93 -23.36 -33.04
N LEU A 5 -35.77 -22.77 -33.89
CA LEU A 5 -35.78 -21.32 -34.10
C LEU A 5 -36.20 -20.49 -32.88
N PRO A 6 -37.27 -20.83 -32.10
CA PRO A 6 -37.64 -20.04 -30.94
C PRO A 6 -36.64 -20.19 -29.80
N ALA A 7 -35.91 -21.32 -29.65
CA ALA A 7 -34.89 -21.50 -28.63
C ALA A 7 -33.65 -20.64 -28.91
N ILE A 8 -33.25 -20.47 -30.15
CA ILE A 8 -32.13 -19.62 -30.55
C ILE A 8 -32.47 -18.13 -30.32
N LEU A 9 -33.72 -17.74 -30.59
CA LEU A 9 -34.18 -16.35 -30.34
C LEU A 9 -34.19 -16.01 -28.84
N LEU A 10 -34.63 -16.96 -27.99
CA LEU A 10 -34.61 -16.78 -26.52
C LEU A 10 -33.19 -16.71 -25.94
N LEU A 11 -32.25 -17.50 -26.44
CA LEU A 11 -30.83 -17.42 -26.05
C LEU A 11 -30.19 -16.09 -26.48
N GLY A 12 -30.51 -15.59 -27.68
CA GLY A 12 -30.00 -14.32 -28.17
C GLY A 12 -30.44 -13.13 -27.33
N THR A 13 -31.69 -13.13 -26.84
CA THR A 13 -32.20 -12.06 -25.96
C THR A 13 -31.59 -12.09 -24.56
N GLN A 14 -31.27 -13.27 -24.03
CA GLN A 14 -30.59 -13.42 -22.74
C GLN A 14 -29.14 -12.88 -22.78
N ILE A 15 -28.42 -13.15 -23.87
CA ILE A 15 -27.05 -12.67 -24.05
C ILE A 15 -27.03 -11.15 -24.19
N ALA A 16 -27.95 -10.56 -24.97
CA ALA A 16 -28.04 -9.12 -25.14
C ALA A 16 -28.40 -8.39 -23.83
N SER A 17 -29.29 -8.98 -23.01
CA SER A 17 -29.63 -8.45 -21.70
C SER A 17 -28.47 -8.53 -20.71
N ALA A 18 -27.70 -9.62 -20.73
CA ALA A 18 -26.53 -9.77 -19.90
C ALA A 18 -25.43 -8.74 -20.25
N GLN A 19 -25.19 -8.52 -21.54
CA GLN A 19 -24.23 -7.52 -22.01
C GLN A 19 -24.64 -6.09 -21.64
N SER A 20 -25.92 -5.75 -21.69
CA SER A 20 -26.40 -4.42 -21.29
C SER A 20 -26.26 -4.17 -19.78
N ILE A 21 -26.52 -5.19 -18.96
CA ILE A 21 -26.36 -5.11 -17.49
C ILE A 21 -24.88 -4.96 -17.12
N LEU A 22 -23.98 -5.69 -17.75
CA LEU A 22 -22.55 -5.58 -17.52
C LEU A 22 -22.05 -4.19 -17.90
N LYS A 23 -22.45 -3.67 -19.06
CA LYS A 23 -22.05 -2.33 -19.51
C LYS A 23 -22.56 -1.22 -18.58
N ASP A 24 -23.83 -1.28 -18.13
CA ASP A 24 -24.39 -0.30 -17.19
C ASP A 24 -23.66 -0.33 -15.83
N LYS A 25 -23.20 -1.51 -15.39
CA LYS A 25 -22.41 -1.64 -14.18
C LYS A 25 -21.01 -1.04 -14.33
N ASP A 26 -20.34 -1.29 -15.44
CA ASP A 26 -19.02 -0.74 -15.73
C ASP A 26 -19.08 0.80 -15.87
N ASP A 27 -20.10 1.32 -16.56
CA ASP A 27 -20.31 2.77 -16.71
C ASP A 27 -20.59 3.46 -15.35
N LYS A 28 -21.33 2.81 -14.45
CA LYS A 28 -21.56 3.32 -13.08
C LYS A 28 -20.27 3.27 -12.24
N GLU A 29 -19.51 2.20 -12.27
CA GLU A 29 -18.23 2.12 -11.55
C GLU A 29 -17.26 3.17 -12.07
N LEU A 30 -17.16 3.36 -13.38
CA LEU A 30 -16.32 4.39 -13.98
C LEU A 30 -16.77 5.80 -13.58
N SER A 31 -18.07 6.07 -13.54
CA SER A 31 -18.62 7.38 -13.13
C SER A 31 -18.34 7.67 -11.64
N VAL A 32 -18.35 6.66 -10.78
CA VAL A 32 -17.97 6.79 -9.36
C VAL A 32 -16.49 7.10 -9.24
N LEU A 33 -15.63 6.38 -9.97
CA LEU A 33 -14.17 6.63 -9.98
C LEU A 33 -13.83 8.03 -10.49
N LEU A 34 -14.49 8.51 -11.55
CA LEU A 34 -14.24 9.83 -12.12
C LEU A 34 -14.67 10.98 -11.19
N ASN A 35 -15.56 10.72 -10.25
CA ASN A 35 -15.97 11.67 -9.21
C ASN A 35 -15.17 11.51 -7.90
N GLU A 36 -14.17 10.62 -7.86
CA GLU A 36 -13.25 10.52 -6.73
C GLU A 36 -12.45 11.80 -6.58
N VAL A 37 -12.30 12.28 -5.35
CA VAL A 37 -11.52 13.48 -5.04
C VAL A 37 -10.07 13.08 -4.87
N VAL A 38 -9.17 13.74 -5.60
CA VAL A 38 -7.72 13.54 -5.54
C VAL A 38 -7.01 14.85 -5.17
N ILE A 39 -5.87 14.75 -4.55
CA ILE A 39 -5.08 15.89 -4.08
C ILE A 39 -3.69 15.90 -4.70
N THR A 40 -3.11 14.73 -4.91
CA THR A 40 -1.68 14.58 -5.24
C THR A 40 -1.28 15.23 -6.56
N GLY A 41 -2.17 15.24 -7.55
CA GLY A 41 -1.83 15.77 -8.89
C GLY A 41 -1.55 17.27 -8.94
N THR A 42 -2.08 18.06 -8.00
CA THR A 42 -2.01 19.53 -8.02
C THR A 42 -1.78 20.15 -6.64
N GLY A 43 -1.79 19.35 -5.58
CA GLY A 43 -1.70 19.82 -4.20
C GLY A 43 -3.01 20.41 -3.64
N THR A 44 -4.09 20.41 -4.44
CA THR A 44 -5.43 20.87 -4.03
C THR A 44 -6.48 19.82 -4.38
N GLU A 45 -7.59 19.81 -3.64
CA GLU A 45 -8.69 18.87 -3.88
C GLU A 45 -9.39 19.14 -5.21
N HIS A 46 -9.50 18.10 -6.06
CA HIS A 46 -10.33 18.12 -7.27
C HIS A 46 -10.78 16.72 -7.64
N TYR A 47 -11.74 16.65 -8.55
CA TYR A 47 -12.20 15.37 -9.07
C TYR A 47 -11.14 14.78 -9.99
N LEU A 48 -10.99 13.46 -9.95
CA LEU A 48 -10.04 12.71 -10.79
C LEU A 48 -10.22 13.04 -12.28
N LYS A 49 -11.45 13.23 -12.75
CA LYS A 49 -11.77 13.62 -14.14
C LYS A 49 -11.18 14.97 -14.56
N ASP A 50 -10.94 15.87 -13.59
CA ASP A 50 -10.46 17.22 -13.81
C ASP A 50 -8.95 17.34 -13.48
N ALA A 51 -8.30 16.22 -13.12
CA ALA A 51 -6.89 16.19 -12.78
C ALA A 51 -6.03 16.51 -14.02
N PRO A 52 -5.13 17.52 -13.96
CA PRO A 52 -4.33 17.94 -15.11
C PRO A 52 -3.16 16.99 -15.41
N VAL A 53 -2.89 16.03 -14.52
CA VAL A 53 -1.86 15.00 -14.65
C VAL A 53 -2.48 13.62 -14.53
N GLN A 54 -1.89 12.66 -15.23
CA GLN A 54 -2.35 11.28 -15.20
C GLN A 54 -2.24 10.72 -13.79
N THR A 55 -3.39 10.55 -13.13
CA THR A 55 -3.50 10.05 -11.76
C THR A 55 -4.28 8.74 -11.76
N GLU A 56 -3.72 7.71 -11.17
CA GLU A 56 -4.38 6.45 -10.89
C GLU A 56 -4.81 6.44 -9.43
N VAL A 57 -6.04 5.99 -9.14
CA VAL A 57 -6.57 5.90 -7.77
C VAL A 57 -6.94 4.46 -7.46
N ILE A 58 -6.33 3.92 -6.41
CA ILE A 58 -6.72 2.65 -5.81
C ILE A 58 -7.66 2.97 -4.64
N THR A 59 -8.94 2.68 -4.81
CA THR A 59 -9.99 3.03 -3.84
C THR A 59 -10.03 2.08 -2.66
N SER A 60 -10.67 2.50 -1.55
CA SER A 60 -10.92 1.64 -0.37
C SER A 60 -11.62 0.33 -0.74
N LYS A 61 -12.58 0.38 -1.66
CA LYS A 61 -13.28 -0.81 -2.15
C LYS A 61 -12.34 -1.83 -2.81
N ALA A 62 -11.41 -1.36 -3.66
CA ALA A 62 -10.41 -2.22 -4.29
C ALA A 62 -9.45 -2.80 -3.25
N LEU A 63 -9.04 -1.99 -2.27
CA LEU A 63 -8.18 -2.41 -1.16
C LEU A 63 -8.81 -3.53 -0.33
N GLU A 64 -10.08 -3.40 0.02
CA GLU A 64 -10.84 -4.38 0.80
C GLU A 64 -11.05 -5.70 0.05
N GLN A 65 -11.30 -5.62 -1.27
CA GLN A 65 -11.53 -6.80 -2.12
C GLN A 65 -10.26 -7.60 -2.38
N TYR A 66 -9.11 -6.95 -2.47
CA TYR A 66 -7.85 -7.60 -2.83
C TYR A 66 -7.23 -8.44 -1.71
N GLN A 67 -7.56 -8.16 -0.44
CA GLN A 67 -7.04 -8.87 0.74
C GLN A 67 -5.50 -9.05 0.72
N ALA A 68 -4.79 -7.99 0.40
CA ALA A 68 -3.35 -7.99 0.24
C ALA A 68 -2.58 -8.51 1.46
N ARG A 69 -1.43 -9.13 1.20
CA ARG A 69 -0.51 -9.57 2.27
C ARG A 69 0.33 -8.42 2.82
N SER A 70 0.65 -7.45 1.96
CA SER A 70 1.46 -6.27 2.28
C SER A 70 1.03 -5.13 1.36
N ILE A 71 1.56 -3.93 1.59
CA ILE A 71 1.35 -2.80 0.67
C ILE A 71 1.99 -3.08 -0.70
N ASP A 72 3.15 -3.73 -0.72
CA ASP A 72 3.85 -4.09 -1.95
C ASP A 72 3.01 -5.06 -2.81
N ASP A 73 2.45 -6.10 -2.16
CA ASP A 73 1.53 -7.07 -2.79
C ASP A 73 0.28 -6.37 -3.34
N LEU A 74 -0.28 -5.44 -2.56
CA LEU A 74 -1.43 -4.66 -2.94
C LEU A 74 -1.16 -3.78 -4.16
N LEU A 75 -0.08 -3.01 -4.11
CA LEU A 75 0.28 -2.10 -5.19
C LEU A 75 0.67 -2.84 -6.46
N SER A 76 1.43 -3.95 -6.35
CA SER A 76 1.81 -4.77 -7.51
C SER A 76 0.61 -5.46 -8.17
N GLY A 77 -0.41 -5.82 -7.39
CA GLY A 77 -1.62 -6.47 -7.90
C GLY A 77 -2.66 -5.51 -8.48
N LEU A 78 -2.71 -4.27 -7.98
CA LEU A 78 -3.73 -3.29 -8.37
C LEU A 78 -3.23 -2.21 -9.33
N SER A 79 -1.90 -2.01 -9.46
CA SER A 79 -1.32 -1.06 -10.40
C SER A 79 -0.36 -1.74 -11.36
N SER A 80 -0.66 -1.72 -12.64
CA SER A 80 0.19 -2.27 -13.70
C SER A 80 1.45 -1.42 -14.00
N SER A 81 1.51 -0.21 -13.48
CA SER A 81 2.65 0.70 -13.67
C SER A 81 3.75 0.51 -12.63
N LEU A 82 3.48 -0.23 -11.56
CA LEU A 82 4.39 -0.47 -10.46
C LEU A 82 4.97 -1.88 -10.51
N THR A 83 6.26 -1.98 -10.26
CA THR A 83 6.96 -3.26 -10.09
C THR A 83 7.73 -3.22 -8.77
N PHE A 84 7.70 -4.34 -8.05
CA PHE A 84 8.34 -4.49 -6.74
C PHE A 84 9.34 -5.64 -6.78
N HIS A 85 10.50 -5.40 -6.19
CA HIS A 85 11.49 -6.43 -5.93
C HIS A 85 11.82 -6.41 -4.44
N ASP A 86 11.59 -7.53 -3.78
CA ASP A 86 11.82 -7.66 -2.35
C ASP A 86 13.30 -7.51 -1.99
N GLY A 87 13.57 -6.75 -0.92
CA GLY A 87 14.86 -6.59 -0.30
C GLY A 87 14.77 -6.76 1.22
N ASP A 88 15.89 -7.01 1.88
CA ASP A 88 15.91 -7.19 3.34
C ASP A 88 15.55 -5.90 4.10
N MET A 89 15.84 -4.76 3.51
CA MET A 89 15.60 -3.44 4.12
C MET A 89 14.28 -2.79 3.67
N GLY A 90 13.55 -3.43 2.78
CA GLY A 90 12.34 -2.92 2.16
C GLY A 90 12.24 -3.37 0.72
N SER A 91 11.44 -2.70 -0.06
CA SER A 91 11.24 -3.03 -1.47
C SER A 91 11.93 -2.04 -2.40
N HIS A 92 12.54 -2.57 -3.45
CA HIS A 92 12.91 -1.78 -4.61
C HIS A 92 11.67 -1.57 -5.47
N ILE A 93 11.23 -0.33 -5.57
CA ILE A 93 10.03 0.05 -6.30
C ILE A 93 10.45 0.64 -7.65
N GLN A 94 9.74 0.26 -8.70
CA GLN A 94 9.89 0.89 -10.02
C GLN A 94 8.52 1.39 -10.49
N LEU A 95 8.48 2.61 -10.96
CA LEU A 95 7.32 3.20 -11.62
C LEU A 95 7.67 3.47 -13.08
N ASN A 96 6.99 2.79 -14.00
CA ASN A 96 7.28 2.83 -15.42
C ASN A 96 8.76 2.57 -15.76
N GLY A 97 9.43 1.68 -15.01
CA GLY A 97 10.83 1.30 -15.20
C GLY A 97 11.86 2.25 -14.56
N LEU A 98 11.44 3.33 -13.89
CA LEU A 98 12.32 4.19 -13.12
C LEU A 98 12.33 3.77 -11.63
N ASN A 99 13.52 3.79 -11.02
CA ASN A 99 13.76 3.31 -9.66
C ASN A 99 13.26 4.26 -8.56
N ASN A 100 13.33 3.81 -7.31
CA ASN A 100 12.99 4.54 -6.09
C ASN A 100 13.51 5.97 -6.02
N ASP A 101 14.74 6.22 -6.50
CA ASP A 101 15.37 7.54 -6.45
C ASP A 101 14.59 8.63 -7.21
N TYR A 102 13.69 8.20 -8.10
CA TYR A 102 12.85 9.07 -8.92
C TYR A 102 11.37 9.02 -8.54
N ILE A 103 11.02 8.28 -7.49
CA ILE A 103 9.64 8.10 -7.03
C ILE A 103 9.50 8.71 -5.64
N LEU A 104 8.65 9.71 -5.52
CA LEU A 104 8.33 10.27 -4.21
C LEU A 104 7.18 9.47 -3.57
N ILE A 105 7.45 8.85 -2.42
CA ILE A 105 6.43 8.19 -1.62
C ILE A 105 6.00 9.12 -0.50
N MET A 106 4.68 9.29 -0.36
CA MET A 106 4.08 10.16 0.65
C MET A 106 3.02 9.42 1.47
N ILE A 107 2.85 9.87 2.68
CA ILE A 107 1.74 9.49 3.58
C ILE A 107 1.00 10.77 3.94
N ASN A 108 -0.29 10.84 3.60
CA ASN A 108 -1.11 12.04 3.84
C ASN A 108 -0.47 13.34 3.30
N GLY A 109 0.19 13.27 2.14
CA GLY A 109 0.89 14.41 1.54
C GLY A 109 2.25 14.76 2.14
N LYS A 110 2.73 14.02 3.13
CA LYS A 110 4.05 14.20 3.74
C LYS A 110 4.99 13.11 3.25
N ARG A 111 6.23 13.49 2.91
CA ARG A 111 7.25 12.54 2.45
C ARG A 111 7.44 11.41 3.46
N MET A 112 7.40 10.18 2.99
CA MET A 112 7.72 9.01 3.79
C MET A 112 9.23 8.96 4.05
N ASN A 113 9.60 8.81 5.32
CA ASN A 113 10.99 8.63 5.73
C ASN A 113 11.29 7.13 5.87
N GLY A 114 12.57 6.77 5.85
CA GLY A 114 13.04 5.39 6.07
C GLY A 114 13.48 4.67 4.80
N ASP A 115 13.91 5.43 3.77
CA ASP A 115 14.70 4.86 2.69
C ASP A 115 16.07 4.42 3.22
N VAL A 116 16.42 3.17 2.99
CA VAL A 116 17.72 2.61 3.34
C VAL A 116 18.30 1.89 2.12
N GLY A 117 19.38 2.45 1.56
CA GLY A 117 20.05 1.85 0.40
C GLY A 117 19.18 1.75 -0.85
N GLY A 118 18.31 2.73 -1.10
CA GLY A 118 17.38 2.74 -2.23
C GLY A 118 16.21 1.75 -2.08
N GLN A 119 15.89 1.34 -0.85
CA GLN A 119 14.76 0.48 -0.53
C GLN A 119 13.79 1.20 0.40
N ASN A 120 12.51 1.18 0.07
CA ASN A 120 11.46 1.73 0.91
C ASN A 120 10.72 0.61 1.63
N ASP A 121 10.69 0.66 2.96
CA ASP A 121 9.96 -0.34 3.74
C ASP A 121 8.51 0.06 3.95
N LEU A 122 7.66 -0.34 3.00
CA LEU A 122 6.21 -0.12 3.08
C LEU A 122 5.53 -0.98 4.16
N ASN A 123 6.23 -1.94 4.77
CA ASN A 123 5.69 -2.75 5.87
C ASN A 123 5.47 -1.95 7.16
N GLN A 124 6.02 -0.73 7.26
CA GLN A 124 5.70 0.19 8.34
C GLN A 124 4.26 0.71 8.29
N LEU A 125 3.56 0.51 7.15
CA LEU A 125 2.18 0.90 6.97
C LEU A 125 1.24 -0.29 7.19
N ASN A 126 0.07 -0.01 7.76
CA ASN A 126 -0.99 -0.98 7.89
C ASN A 126 -1.96 -0.88 6.70
N PRO A 127 -2.09 -1.93 5.85
CA PRO A 127 -3.04 -1.92 4.75
C PRO A 127 -4.49 -1.64 5.19
N ALA A 128 -4.89 -2.11 6.38
CA ALA A 128 -6.23 -1.89 6.91
C ALA A 128 -6.55 -0.42 7.23
N ASN A 129 -5.51 0.40 7.47
CA ASN A 129 -5.66 1.83 7.76
C ASN A 129 -5.60 2.72 6.51
N ILE A 130 -5.49 2.15 5.31
CA ILE A 130 -5.44 2.93 4.07
C ILE A 130 -6.87 3.21 3.61
N GLU A 131 -7.16 4.47 3.32
CA GLU A 131 -8.42 4.91 2.69
C GLU A 131 -8.33 4.78 1.17
N ARG A 132 -7.24 5.28 0.56
CA ARG A 132 -6.95 5.16 -0.87
C ARG A 132 -5.48 5.40 -1.14
N ILE A 133 -5.04 5.04 -2.34
CA ILE A 133 -3.69 5.34 -2.81
C ILE A 133 -3.82 6.10 -4.13
N GLU A 134 -3.14 7.25 -4.22
CA GLU A 134 -3.07 8.09 -5.40
C GLU A 134 -1.68 7.95 -6.04
N ILE A 135 -1.63 7.57 -7.33
CA ILE A 135 -0.39 7.38 -8.08
C ILE A 135 -0.39 8.38 -9.23
N VAL A 136 0.43 9.42 -9.11
CA VAL A 136 0.65 10.39 -10.18
C VAL A 136 1.78 9.87 -11.06
N LYS A 137 1.48 9.67 -12.35
CA LYS A 137 2.42 9.13 -13.34
C LYS A 137 3.08 10.25 -14.12
N GLY A 138 4.40 10.13 -14.31
CA GLY A 138 5.19 11.11 -15.03
C GLY A 138 5.73 12.23 -14.14
N ALA A 139 6.31 13.25 -14.77
CA ALA A 139 7.05 14.29 -14.10
C ALA A 139 6.15 15.18 -13.22
N ALA A 140 6.15 14.90 -11.91
CA ALA A 140 5.54 15.75 -10.89
C ALA A 140 6.59 16.65 -10.19
N SER A 141 7.80 16.73 -10.75
CA SER A 141 8.93 17.46 -10.18
C SER A 141 8.68 18.97 -10.04
N SER A 142 7.78 19.54 -10.83
CA SER A 142 7.36 20.94 -10.70
C SER A 142 6.65 21.24 -9.38
N LEU A 143 5.98 20.25 -8.79
CA LEU A 143 5.26 20.37 -7.50
C LEU A 143 6.04 19.80 -6.32
N TYR A 144 6.80 18.73 -6.57
CA TYR A 144 7.38 17.90 -5.50
C TYR A 144 8.90 17.80 -5.54
N GLY A 145 9.57 18.47 -6.50
CA GLY A 145 11.02 18.47 -6.63
C GLY A 145 11.58 17.30 -7.43
N SER A 146 12.92 17.19 -7.42
CA SER A 146 13.69 16.24 -8.24
C SER A 146 13.38 14.77 -7.99
N ASP A 147 12.89 14.44 -6.80
CA ASP A 147 12.62 13.05 -6.40
C ASP A 147 11.31 12.51 -7.00
N ALA A 148 10.52 13.35 -7.67
CA ALA A 148 9.26 13.00 -8.31
C ALA A 148 9.32 13.00 -9.84
N ILE A 149 10.44 12.60 -10.43
CA ILE A 149 10.63 12.55 -11.91
C ILE A 149 9.79 11.42 -12.52
N ALA A 150 9.78 10.24 -11.89
CA ALA A 150 8.97 9.11 -12.33
C ALA A 150 7.50 9.29 -11.96
N GLY A 151 7.26 9.92 -10.80
CA GLY A 151 5.93 10.18 -10.27
C GLY A 151 5.89 10.21 -8.76
N VAL A 152 4.67 10.22 -8.24
CA VAL A 152 4.37 10.28 -6.80
C VAL A 152 3.41 9.17 -6.43
N ILE A 153 3.68 8.48 -5.33
CA ILE A 153 2.76 7.54 -4.68
C ILE A 153 2.34 8.16 -3.35
N ASN A 154 1.08 8.58 -3.24
CA ASN A 154 0.56 9.16 -2.01
C ASN A 154 -0.45 8.22 -1.36
N ILE A 155 -0.14 7.74 -0.17
CA ILE A 155 -0.94 6.82 0.61
C ILE A 155 -1.76 7.64 1.59
N ILE A 156 -3.07 7.66 1.38
CA ILE A 156 -4.02 8.39 2.24
C ILE A 156 -4.57 7.42 3.28
N THR A 157 -4.40 7.75 4.55
CA THR A 157 -4.88 6.93 5.66
C THR A 157 -6.32 7.26 6.04
N LYS A 158 -7.04 6.25 6.55
CA LYS A 158 -8.41 6.42 7.05
C LYS A 158 -8.46 7.45 8.18
N ARG A 159 -9.46 8.29 8.13
CA ARG A 159 -9.82 9.20 9.21
C ARG A 159 -11.06 8.66 9.92
N ASN A 160 -11.03 8.59 11.24
CA ASN A 160 -12.21 8.13 11.97
C ASN A 160 -13.38 9.11 11.81
N ARG A 161 -14.49 8.61 11.29
CA ARG A 161 -15.74 9.35 11.11
C ARG A 161 -16.78 8.98 12.16
N GLU A 162 -16.67 7.78 12.72
CA GLU A 162 -17.59 7.24 13.72
C GLU A 162 -17.20 7.70 15.14
N LYS A 163 -18.14 7.62 16.10
CA LYS A 163 -17.85 7.93 17.51
C LYS A 163 -16.80 7.01 18.09
N MET A 164 -16.88 5.71 17.75
CA MET A 164 -15.88 4.69 18.08
C MET A 164 -15.85 3.67 16.95
N GLU A 165 -14.67 3.30 16.54
CA GLU A 165 -14.43 2.29 15.51
C GLU A 165 -13.29 1.38 15.98
N LEU A 166 -13.51 0.07 15.94
CA LEU A 166 -12.49 -0.93 16.19
C LEU A 166 -12.42 -1.87 15.00
N THR A 167 -11.28 -1.86 14.34
CA THR A 167 -10.99 -2.82 13.26
C THR A 167 -9.89 -3.76 13.73
N ASN A 168 -10.11 -5.06 13.60
CA ASN A 168 -9.13 -6.07 13.92
C ASN A 168 -9.04 -7.07 12.77
N THR A 169 -7.82 -7.34 12.30
CA THR A 169 -7.53 -8.33 11.27
C THR A 169 -6.41 -9.21 11.75
N SER A 170 -6.66 -10.51 11.86
CA SER A 170 -5.68 -11.52 12.20
C SER A 170 -5.55 -12.50 11.05
N ARG A 171 -4.31 -12.84 10.68
CA ARG A 171 -4.01 -13.80 9.63
C ARG A 171 -2.90 -14.73 10.09
N ILE A 172 -3.07 -16.01 9.83
CA ILE A 172 -2.08 -17.05 10.04
C ILE A 172 -1.93 -17.79 8.72
N GLY A 173 -0.71 -17.97 8.27
CA GLY A 173 -0.37 -18.62 7.01
C GLY A 173 0.75 -19.66 7.19
N GLU A 174 1.18 -20.21 6.07
CA GLU A 174 2.32 -21.12 6.02
C GLU A 174 3.63 -20.41 6.39
N TYR A 175 4.65 -21.19 6.71
CA TYR A 175 5.99 -20.70 7.10
C TYR A 175 5.98 -19.70 8.26
N GLY A 176 5.08 -19.91 9.23
CA GLY A 176 4.97 -19.04 10.40
C GLY A 176 4.50 -17.62 10.06
N ASP A 177 3.85 -17.39 8.90
CA ASP A 177 3.30 -16.08 8.54
C ASP A 177 2.15 -15.73 9.49
N ILE A 178 2.44 -14.84 10.45
CA ILE A 178 1.47 -14.34 11.43
C ILE A 178 1.37 -12.83 11.22
N ARG A 179 0.15 -12.35 11.07
CA ARG A 179 -0.14 -10.93 10.93
C ARG A 179 -1.29 -10.56 11.84
N GLN A 180 -1.07 -9.54 12.61
CA GLN A 180 -2.05 -8.93 13.48
C GLN A 180 -2.11 -7.44 13.21
N SER A 181 -3.27 -6.95 12.88
CA SER A 181 -3.53 -5.53 12.67
C SER A 181 -4.75 -5.13 13.48
N THR A 182 -4.58 -4.15 14.33
CA THR A 182 -5.66 -3.57 15.14
C THR A 182 -5.64 -2.06 14.96
N SER A 183 -6.79 -1.48 14.67
CA SER A 183 -6.99 -0.04 14.60
C SER A 183 -8.15 0.34 15.50
N PHE A 184 -7.92 1.30 16.36
CA PHE A 184 -8.93 1.88 17.24
C PHE A 184 -9.08 3.36 16.94
N GLY A 185 -10.28 3.76 16.56
CA GLY A 185 -10.64 5.15 16.29
C GLY A 185 -11.66 5.66 17.28
N PHE A 186 -11.52 6.90 17.71
CA PHE A 186 -12.58 7.60 18.42
C PHE A 186 -12.77 9.03 17.89
N ASN A 187 -14.00 9.51 17.98
CA ASN A 187 -14.38 10.87 17.60
C ASN A 187 -15.29 11.42 18.69
N TYR A 188 -14.75 12.34 19.49
CA TYR A 188 -15.48 12.96 20.58
C TYR A 188 -15.43 14.49 20.45
N GLY A 189 -16.49 15.04 19.90
CA GLY A 189 -16.66 16.48 19.73
C GLY A 189 -15.60 17.10 18.82
N LYS A 190 -14.58 17.71 19.40
CA LYS A 190 -13.52 18.41 18.67
C LYS A 190 -12.25 17.58 18.45
N ILE A 191 -12.18 16.39 19.03
CA ILE A 191 -10.99 15.55 18.98
C ILE A 191 -11.34 14.23 18.27
N LYS A 192 -10.54 13.91 17.28
CA LYS A 192 -10.55 12.62 16.62
C LYS A 192 -9.17 11.99 16.78
N SER A 193 -9.14 10.69 17.01
CA SER A 193 -7.91 9.93 17.11
C SER A 193 -8.05 8.58 16.45
N VAL A 194 -6.97 8.11 15.84
CA VAL A 194 -6.84 6.75 15.31
C VAL A 194 -5.51 6.18 15.76
N THR A 195 -5.57 5.16 16.61
CA THR A 195 -4.42 4.39 17.07
C THR A 195 -4.33 3.09 16.27
N GLY A 196 -3.19 2.82 15.68
CA GLY A 196 -2.92 1.59 14.91
C GLY A 196 -1.82 0.77 15.55
N ILE A 197 -2.03 -0.55 15.69
CA ILE A 197 -1.04 -1.50 16.16
C ILE A 197 -0.93 -2.61 15.12
N ASN A 198 0.29 -2.84 14.63
CA ASN A 198 0.59 -3.87 13.66
C ASN A 198 1.70 -4.78 14.17
N PHE A 199 1.53 -6.06 13.97
CA PHE A 199 2.56 -7.07 14.15
C PHE A 199 2.59 -7.99 12.93
N ARG A 200 3.78 -8.27 12.44
CA ARG A 200 4.01 -9.26 11.39
C ARG A 200 5.21 -10.12 11.74
N HIS A 201 5.08 -11.41 11.51
CA HIS A 201 6.14 -12.38 11.65
C HIS A 201 6.10 -13.37 10.50
N THR A 202 7.27 -13.86 10.08
CA THR A 202 7.43 -15.03 9.20
C THR A 202 8.70 -15.77 9.57
N ASP A 203 8.64 -17.10 9.51
CA ASP A 203 9.84 -17.95 9.65
C ASP A 203 10.68 -17.95 8.37
N GLY A 204 10.16 -17.35 7.29
CA GLY A 204 10.77 -17.35 5.98
C GLY A 204 10.62 -18.68 5.26
N TRP A 205 10.99 -18.71 4.00
CA TRP A 205 10.96 -19.93 3.18
C TRP A 205 12.10 -19.98 2.18
N ARG A 206 12.25 -21.15 1.59
CA ARG A 206 13.28 -21.44 0.61
C ARG A 206 12.64 -22.09 -0.62
N ASN A 207 12.90 -21.51 -1.80
CA ASN A 207 12.43 -22.07 -3.07
C ASN A 207 13.35 -23.17 -3.60
N THR A 208 14.65 -23.10 -3.27
CA THR A 208 15.66 -24.07 -3.72
C THR A 208 16.76 -24.22 -2.69
N ASP A 209 17.38 -25.37 -2.61
CA ASP A 209 18.59 -25.62 -1.82
C ASP A 209 19.88 -25.38 -2.64
N LEU A 210 19.76 -24.93 -3.88
CA LEU A 210 20.89 -24.61 -4.76
C LEU A 210 21.41 -23.20 -4.48
N GLN A 211 22.74 -23.08 -4.48
CA GLN A 211 23.45 -21.81 -4.31
C GLN A 211 24.69 -21.76 -5.19
N TRP A 212 25.01 -20.60 -5.75
CA TRP A 212 26.27 -20.36 -6.43
C TRP A 212 27.40 -20.20 -5.42
N ASP A 213 28.47 -21.00 -5.59
CA ASP A 213 29.72 -20.89 -4.85
C ASP A 213 30.89 -21.09 -5.79
N GLN A 214 31.82 -20.11 -5.85
CA GLN A 214 33.00 -20.13 -6.72
C GLN A 214 32.68 -20.50 -8.19
N ASN A 215 31.66 -19.87 -8.76
CA ASN A 215 31.15 -20.12 -10.12
C ASN A 215 30.61 -21.55 -10.37
N GLN A 216 30.27 -22.27 -9.32
CA GLN A 216 29.61 -23.58 -9.39
C GLN A 216 28.29 -23.56 -8.64
N LEU A 217 27.29 -24.25 -9.19
CA LEU A 217 26.01 -24.45 -8.54
C LEU A 217 26.12 -25.65 -7.58
N LYS A 218 25.97 -25.41 -6.28
CA LYS A 218 26.04 -26.44 -5.23
C LYS A 218 24.68 -26.59 -4.54
N SER A 219 24.36 -27.81 -4.14
CA SER A 219 23.18 -28.13 -3.32
C SER A 219 23.49 -28.12 -1.82
N GLY A 220 22.44 -28.11 -0.98
CA GLY A 220 22.56 -28.14 0.47
C GLY A 220 22.72 -26.75 1.11
N SER A 221 22.34 -25.68 0.40
CA SER A 221 22.29 -24.35 0.99
C SER A 221 21.25 -24.28 2.11
N THR A 222 21.60 -23.61 3.20
CA THR A 222 20.68 -23.28 4.31
C THR A 222 20.08 -21.89 4.17
N MET A 223 20.51 -21.11 3.16
CA MET A 223 20.00 -19.75 2.94
C MET A 223 18.53 -19.78 2.55
N LEU A 224 17.78 -18.87 3.09
CA LEU A 224 16.36 -18.68 2.76
C LEU A 224 16.21 -17.74 1.56
N THR A 225 15.21 -17.99 0.73
CA THR A 225 14.78 -17.08 -0.34
C THR A 225 14.14 -15.83 0.26
N VAL A 226 13.29 -16.03 1.27
CA VAL A 226 12.76 -14.97 2.11
C VAL A 226 13.23 -15.22 3.54
N ASN A 227 13.91 -14.25 4.12
CA ASN A 227 14.49 -14.38 5.45
C ASN A 227 13.41 -14.36 6.54
N ARG A 228 13.69 -15.03 7.67
CA ARG A 228 12.89 -14.91 8.88
C ARG A 228 12.89 -13.46 9.33
N SER A 229 11.70 -12.92 9.62
CA SER A 229 11.58 -11.52 10.04
C SER A 229 10.41 -11.29 10.98
N SER A 230 10.56 -10.25 11.79
CA SER A 230 9.47 -9.72 12.62
C SER A 230 9.48 -8.21 12.54
N ASN A 231 8.29 -7.61 12.47
CA ASN A 231 8.14 -6.17 12.56
C ASN A 231 6.94 -5.77 13.42
N TYR A 232 7.07 -4.61 14.04
CA TYR A 232 6.08 -3.98 14.90
C TYR A 232 5.87 -2.55 14.44
N THR A 233 4.62 -2.14 14.32
CA THR A 233 4.26 -0.74 14.05
C THR A 233 3.27 -0.27 15.08
N LEU A 234 3.53 0.89 15.67
CA LEU A 234 2.58 1.65 16.45
C LEU A 234 2.39 2.99 15.77
N SER A 235 1.16 3.35 15.46
CA SER A 235 0.82 4.63 14.83
C SER A 235 -0.27 5.34 15.60
N GLU A 236 -0.17 6.66 15.66
CA GLU A 236 -1.18 7.54 16.26
C GLU A 236 -1.43 8.72 15.34
N ASN A 237 -2.68 9.03 15.11
CA ASN A 237 -3.10 10.19 14.34
C ASN A 237 -4.19 10.94 15.14
N ILE A 238 -3.91 12.17 15.52
CA ILE A 238 -4.82 13.02 16.30
C ILE A 238 -5.18 14.23 15.46
N GLU A 239 -6.46 14.52 15.36
CA GLU A 239 -7.02 15.73 14.78
C GLU A 239 -7.81 16.47 15.85
N TRP A 240 -7.44 17.73 16.10
CA TRP A 240 -8.11 18.59 17.08
C TRP A 240 -8.65 19.84 16.41
N GLN A 241 -9.97 19.95 16.32
CA GLN A 241 -10.64 21.15 15.89
C GLN A 241 -10.70 22.18 17.02
N VAL A 242 -9.72 23.08 17.06
CA VAL A 242 -9.64 24.13 18.10
C VAL A 242 -10.84 25.07 18.01
N ASN A 243 -11.15 25.51 16.79
CA ASN A 243 -12.31 26.33 16.48
C ASN A 243 -12.75 26.13 15.02
N ARG A 244 -13.73 26.90 14.52
CA ARG A 244 -14.27 26.77 13.16
C ARG A 244 -13.27 27.08 12.03
N LYS A 245 -12.15 27.74 12.37
CA LYS A 245 -11.13 28.19 11.39
C LYS A 245 -9.77 27.52 11.61
N LEU A 246 -9.59 26.74 12.67
CA LEU A 246 -8.29 26.20 13.03
C LEU A 246 -8.40 24.75 13.46
N ASP A 247 -7.74 23.88 12.70
CA ASP A 247 -7.54 22.48 13.04
C ASP A 247 -6.05 22.19 13.24
N LEU A 248 -5.72 21.47 14.30
CA LEU A 248 -4.39 20.98 14.59
C LEU A 248 -4.35 19.47 14.34
N THR A 249 -3.30 18.99 13.69
CA THR A 249 -3.06 17.58 13.49
C THR A 249 -1.72 17.17 14.08
N ALA A 250 -1.66 15.99 14.70
CA ALA A 250 -0.43 15.38 15.17
C ALA A 250 -0.42 13.91 14.71
N GLU A 251 0.66 13.51 14.07
CA GLU A 251 0.85 12.14 13.59
C GLU A 251 2.16 11.61 14.14
N GLY A 252 2.14 10.38 14.63
CA GLY A 252 3.32 9.68 15.11
C GLY A 252 3.35 8.25 14.68
N THR A 253 4.51 7.73 14.29
CA THR A 253 4.70 6.32 13.98
C THR A 253 6.01 5.85 14.61
N TYR A 254 5.94 4.74 15.31
CA TYR A 254 7.06 3.92 15.73
C TYR A 254 7.06 2.65 14.91
N TYR A 255 8.21 2.32 14.32
CA TYR A 255 8.41 1.12 13.56
C TYR A 255 9.70 0.42 13.96
N GLU A 256 9.64 -0.86 14.14
CA GLU A 256 10.78 -1.71 14.46
C GLU A 256 10.75 -2.95 13.56
N ARG A 257 11.89 -3.28 12.97
CA ARG A 257 12.06 -4.46 12.13
C ARG A 257 13.33 -5.20 12.47
N TRP A 258 13.20 -6.49 12.52
CA TRP A 258 14.31 -7.43 12.67
C TRP A 258 14.24 -8.50 11.58
N VAL A 259 15.36 -8.72 10.90
CA VAL A 259 15.52 -9.73 9.85
C VAL A 259 16.70 -10.60 10.22
N MET A 260 16.43 -11.89 10.44
CA MET A 260 17.46 -12.89 10.71
C MET A 260 17.94 -13.48 9.38
N ARG A 261 19.18 -13.20 9.02
CA ARG A 261 19.82 -13.77 7.85
C ARG A 261 20.49 -15.09 8.19
N THR A 262 20.15 -16.16 7.49
CA THR A 262 20.75 -17.48 7.70
C THR A 262 22.17 -17.50 7.13
N HIS A 263 23.12 -18.00 7.90
CA HIS A 263 24.50 -18.22 7.41
C HIS A 263 24.52 -19.36 6.40
N GLY A 264 25.14 -19.13 5.25
CA GLY A 264 25.33 -20.16 4.24
C GLY A 264 26.43 -21.16 4.65
N PRO A 265 26.41 -22.41 4.17
CA PRO A 265 27.34 -23.46 4.52
C PRO A 265 28.77 -23.18 4.04
N TRP A 266 29.00 -22.22 3.16
CA TRP A 266 30.30 -21.97 2.51
C TRP A 266 30.96 -20.68 2.97
N LYS A 267 31.00 -20.44 4.29
CA LYS A 267 31.65 -19.26 4.91
C LYS A 267 31.01 -17.91 4.57
N TYR A 268 29.85 -17.89 3.90
CA TYR A 268 29.12 -16.67 3.74
C TYR A 268 28.43 -16.31 5.05
N GLN A 269 28.85 -15.22 5.66
CA GLN A 269 28.24 -14.69 6.89
C GLN A 269 27.44 -13.46 6.53
N ALA A 270 26.13 -13.53 6.74
CA ALA A 270 25.27 -12.36 6.70
C ALA A 270 24.91 -11.99 8.14
N ASN A 271 25.12 -10.73 8.50
CA ASN A 271 24.68 -10.22 9.80
C ASN A 271 23.16 -10.05 9.81
N ASP A 272 22.55 -10.29 10.95
CA ASP A 272 21.16 -9.93 11.17
C ASP A 272 20.98 -8.44 10.93
N PHE A 273 19.81 -8.10 10.41
CA PHE A 273 19.45 -6.73 10.13
C PHE A 273 18.38 -6.27 11.14
N TYR A 274 18.65 -5.15 11.78
CA TYR A 274 17.75 -4.56 12.76
C TYR A 274 17.72 -3.05 12.61
N TYR A 275 16.52 -2.47 12.51
CA TYR A 275 16.39 -1.03 12.54
C TYR A 275 15.10 -0.56 13.20
N ARG A 276 15.09 0.71 13.61
CA ARG A 276 13.97 1.44 14.17
C ARG A 276 13.76 2.72 13.40
N ASN A 277 12.51 3.05 13.16
CA ASN A 277 12.13 4.32 12.57
C ASN A 277 11.11 5.03 13.45
N TYR A 278 11.31 6.33 13.67
CA TYR A 278 10.41 7.21 14.39
C TYR A 278 10.01 8.33 13.45
N THR A 279 8.72 8.46 13.20
CA THR A 279 8.20 9.55 12.40
C THR A 279 7.25 10.37 13.26
N PHE A 280 7.42 11.68 13.24
CA PHE A 280 6.52 12.60 13.94
C PHE A 280 6.24 13.80 13.04
N ALA A 281 4.97 14.20 12.97
CA ALA A 281 4.55 15.36 12.19
C ALA A 281 3.43 16.11 12.90
N VAL A 282 3.49 17.44 12.83
CA VAL A 282 2.44 18.35 13.31
C VAL A 282 1.98 19.19 12.12
N GLY A 283 0.69 19.36 11.99
CA GLY A 283 0.07 20.19 10.96
C GLY A 283 -0.88 21.21 11.56
N VAL A 284 -1.01 22.33 10.89
CA VAL A 284 -1.96 23.39 11.18
C VAL A 284 -2.76 23.65 9.93
N ASN A 285 -4.07 23.50 9.98
CA ASN A 285 -4.98 23.82 8.89
C ASN A 285 -5.80 25.04 9.28
N ILE A 286 -5.82 26.05 8.41
CA ILE A 286 -6.60 27.27 8.56
C ILE A 286 -7.67 27.24 7.47
N ASN A 287 -8.94 27.17 7.88
CA ASN A 287 -10.12 27.09 6.99
C ASN A 287 -10.72 28.48 6.71
#